data_7ae4b2f6046a6a232418dc5e28dcc1a4
#
_entry.id   7ae4b2f6046a6a232418dc5e28dcc1a4
#
_cell.length_a   1.000
_cell.length_b   1.000
_cell.length_c   1.000
_cell.angle_alpha   90.00
_cell.angle_beta   90.00
_cell.angle_gamma   90.00
#
_symmetry.space_group_name_H-M   'P 1'
#
loop_
_entity.id
_entity.type
_entity.pdbx_description
1 polymer ?
#
loop_
_entity_poly.entity_id
_entity_poly.type
_entity_poly.pdbx_seq_one_letter_code
_entity_poly.pdbx_strand_id
1 'polypeptide(L)'
;VLEHRGRTTGELHHTPVNLLTIDGTEYLVSPRGETQWVRNVRHAGGHLVLILGRKRRLCTATEIPEADRTDILRQYLRRWKFEVGMFFEGVGPDSSDEEFAAIAGRHPVFSLS
;
A
#
# COMPACT_ATOMS: atom_id res chain seq x y z
N VAL A 1 0.06 -3.66 -11.37
CA VAL A 1 0.06 -5.01 -10.78
C VAL A 1 1.36 -5.22 -10.00
N LEU A 2 1.23 -5.71 -8.82
CA LEU A 2 2.34 -6.07 -7.94
C LEU A 2 2.65 -7.56 -8.10
N GLU A 3 3.90 -7.89 -8.39
CA GLU A 3 4.36 -9.28 -8.35
C GLU A 3 5.15 -9.50 -7.07
N HIS A 4 4.78 -10.49 -6.32
CA HIS A 4 5.42 -10.82 -5.05
C HIS A 4 5.56 -12.34 -4.90
N ARG A 5 6.57 -12.76 -4.15
CA ARG A 5 6.86 -14.18 -3.97
C ARG A 5 6.22 -14.69 -2.68
N GLY A 6 5.52 -15.80 -2.78
CA GLY A 6 4.90 -16.45 -1.61
C GLY A 6 5.95 -16.82 -0.58
N ARG A 7 5.71 -16.46 0.68
CA ARG A 7 6.66 -16.70 1.79
C ARG A 7 6.77 -18.17 2.19
N THR A 8 5.76 -18.97 1.86
CA THR A 8 5.73 -20.40 2.20
C THR A 8 6.21 -21.26 1.05
N THR A 9 5.70 -21.02 -0.17
CA THR A 9 5.98 -21.87 -1.33
C THR A 9 7.03 -21.30 -2.27
N GLY A 10 7.30 -20.00 -2.21
CA GLY A 10 8.17 -19.32 -3.17
C GLY A 10 7.51 -19.06 -4.52
N GLU A 11 6.24 -19.40 -4.69
CA GLU A 11 5.53 -19.16 -5.94
C GLU A 11 5.29 -17.68 -6.17
N LEU A 12 5.28 -17.25 -7.44
CA LEU A 12 4.98 -15.88 -7.81
C LEU A 12 3.46 -15.65 -7.78
N HIS A 13 3.07 -14.55 -7.15
CA HIS A 13 1.69 -14.09 -7.10
C HIS A 13 1.58 -12.72 -7.72
N HIS A 14 0.42 -12.41 -8.28
CA HIS A 14 0.13 -11.10 -8.87
C HIS A 14 -1.09 -10.51 -8.19
N THR A 15 -0.97 -9.28 -7.73
CA THR A 15 -2.04 -8.56 -7.03
C THR A 15 -2.24 -7.19 -7.65
N PRO A 16 -3.48 -6.83 -8.04
CA PRO A 16 -3.76 -5.47 -8.50
C PRO A 16 -3.59 -4.49 -7.32
N VAL A 17 -2.94 -3.38 -7.58
CA VAL A 17 -2.74 -2.32 -6.58
C VAL A 17 -3.02 -0.96 -7.20
N ASN A 18 -3.43 -0.02 -6.38
CA ASN A 18 -3.64 1.37 -6.78
C ASN A 18 -2.45 2.19 -6.28
N LEU A 19 -1.55 2.52 -7.18
CA LEU A 19 -0.32 3.22 -6.86
C LEU A 19 -0.59 4.68 -6.54
N LEU A 20 0.08 5.22 -5.53
CA LEU A 20 0.01 6.63 -5.16
C LEU A 20 1.37 7.28 -5.32
N THR A 21 1.41 8.44 -5.97
CA THR A 21 2.64 9.22 -6.09
C THR A 21 2.45 10.56 -5.39
N ILE A 22 3.38 10.88 -4.47
CA ILE A 22 3.40 12.16 -3.76
C ILE A 22 4.81 12.74 -3.91
N ASP A 23 4.92 13.90 -4.51
CA ASP A 23 6.22 14.60 -4.68
C ASP A 23 7.32 13.68 -5.23
N GLY A 24 6.99 12.88 -6.22
CA GLY A 24 7.92 11.98 -6.87
C GLY A 24 8.18 10.66 -6.15
N THR A 25 7.65 10.47 -4.95
CA THR A 25 7.75 9.20 -4.22
C THR A 25 6.50 8.37 -4.45
N GLU A 26 6.69 7.11 -4.78
CA GLU A 26 5.58 6.17 -4.99
C GLU A 26 5.31 5.38 -3.71
N TYR A 27 4.03 5.18 -3.45
CA TYR A 27 3.57 4.46 -2.26
C TYR A 27 2.61 3.35 -2.63
N LEU A 28 2.71 2.23 -1.91
CA LEU A 28 1.71 1.18 -1.91
C LEU A 28 0.94 1.24 -0.60
N VAL A 29 -0.37 1.22 -0.69
CA VAL A 29 -1.25 1.17 0.49
C VAL A 29 -2.04 -0.12 0.42
N SER A 30 -2.21 -0.79 1.55
CA SER A 30 -3.08 -1.97 1.64
C SER A 30 -4.44 -1.55 2.22
N PRO A 31 -5.45 -1.32 1.36
CA PRO A 31 -6.77 -0.92 1.85
C PRO A 31 -7.46 -2.03 2.65
N ARG A 32 -7.14 -3.28 2.35
CA ARG A 32 -7.72 -4.46 3.03
C ARG A 32 -6.93 -4.89 4.27
N GLY A 33 -5.88 -4.17 4.64
CA GLY A 33 -5.10 -4.45 5.85
C GLY A 33 -3.99 -5.49 5.65
N GLU A 34 -3.86 -6.39 6.61
CA GLU A 34 -2.81 -7.42 6.63
C GLU A 34 -3.11 -8.56 5.64
N THR A 35 -2.95 -8.27 4.36
CA THR A 35 -3.21 -9.23 3.28
C THR A 35 -2.00 -10.10 2.98
N GLN A 36 -2.15 -11.07 2.08
CA GLN A 36 -1.06 -11.96 1.71
C GLN A 36 0.11 -11.21 1.07
N TRP A 37 -0.18 -10.23 0.19
CA TRP A 37 0.92 -9.50 -0.45
C TRP A 37 1.74 -8.69 0.56
N VAL A 38 1.10 -8.10 1.56
CA VAL A 38 1.79 -7.35 2.62
C VAL A 38 2.75 -8.26 3.37
N ARG A 39 2.27 -9.42 3.78
CA ARG A 39 3.07 -10.41 4.51
C ARG A 39 4.21 -10.96 3.66
N ASN A 40 3.94 -11.21 2.39
CA ASN A 40 4.95 -11.71 1.45
C ASN A 40 6.06 -10.69 1.20
N VAL A 41 5.69 -9.42 1.03
CA VAL A 41 6.67 -8.34 0.83
C VAL A 41 7.54 -8.16 2.07
N ARG A 42 6.95 -8.18 3.26
CA ARG A 42 7.72 -8.11 4.51
C ARG A 42 8.70 -9.27 4.63
N HIS A 43 8.25 -10.48 4.35
CA HIS A 43 9.09 -11.68 4.41
C HIS A 43 10.24 -11.62 3.42
N ALA A 44 10.03 -11.03 2.27
CA ALA A 44 11.05 -10.86 1.22
C ALA A 44 11.99 -9.66 1.45
N GLY A 45 11.95 -9.04 2.63
CA GLY A 45 12.79 -7.88 2.93
C GLY A 45 12.42 -6.64 2.14
N GLY A 46 11.17 -6.55 1.69
CA GLY A 46 10.66 -5.43 0.88
C GLY A 46 10.83 -5.62 -0.62
N HIS A 47 11.46 -6.69 -1.08
CA HIS A 47 11.68 -6.91 -2.50
C HIS A 47 10.38 -7.30 -3.22
N LEU A 48 10.10 -6.60 -4.32
CA LEU A 48 8.93 -6.86 -5.15
C LEU A 48 9.18 -6.40 -6.59
N VAL A 49 8.29 -6.76 -7.50
CA VAL A 49 8.32 -6.27 -8.87
C VAL A 49 7.01 -5.54 -9.15
N LEU A 50 7.12 -4.32 -9.64
CA LEU A 50 5.97 -3.55 -10.07
C LEU A 50 5.82 -3.69 -11.59
N ILE A 51 4.65 -4.15 -12.04
CA ILE A 51 4.36 -4.34 -13.45
C ILE A 51 3.44 -3.22 -13.92
N LEU A 52 3.93 -2.39 -14.83
CA LEU A 52 3.20 -1.27 -15.40
C LEU A 52 3.15 -1.47 -16.92
N GLY A 53 2.01 -1.99 -17.40
CA GLY A 53 1.89 -2.37 -18.80
C GLY A 53 2.86 -3.50 -19.13
N ARG A 54 3.79 -3.25 -20.06
CA ARG A 54 4.83 -4.23 -20.44
C ARG A 54 6.13 -4.07 -19.67
N LYS A 55 6.21 -3.05 -18.81
CA LYS A 55 7.43 -2.77 -18.05
C LYS A 55 7.39 -3.48 -16.71
N ARG A 56 8.51 -4.05 -16.34
CA ARG A 56 8.74 -4.69 -15.04
C ARG A 56 9.82 -3.89 -14.34
N ARG A 57 9.55 -3.47 -13.12
CA ARG A 57 10.51 -2.70 -12.33
C ARG A 57 10.72 -3.37 -10.97
N LEU A 58 11.96 -3.73 -10.69
CA LEU A 58 12.32 -4.22 -9.36
C LEU A 58 12.32 -3.05 -8.38
N CYS A 59 11.61 -3.22 -7.27
CA CYS A 59 11.47 -2.20 -6.25
C CYS A 59 11.82 -2.75 -4.89
N THR A 60 12.22 -1.86 -4.00
CA THR A 60 12.34 -2.14 -2.58
C THR A 60 11.28 -1.35 -1.85
N ALA A 61 10.42 -2.03 -1.11
CA ALA A 61 9.38 -1.42 -0.31
C ALA A 61 9.89 -1.22 1.12
N THR A 62 9.71 -0.01 1.65
CA THR A 62 10.02 0.31 3.04
C THR A 62 8.72 0.68 3.74
N GLU A 63 8.40 -0.06 4.80
CA GLU A 63 7.17 0.19 5.53
C GLU A 63 7.20 1.52 6.27
N ILE A 64 6.16 2.32 6.12
CA ILE A 64 6.02 3.60 6.79
C ILE A 64 5.49 3.34 8.20
N PRO A 65 6.13 3.90 9.25
CA PRO A 65 5.62 3.78 10.61
C PRO A 65 4.18 4.27 10.72
N GLU A 66 3.42 3.64 11.59
CA GLU A 66 1.99 3.97 11.76
C GLU A 66 1.76 5.46 11.98
N ALA A 67 2.57 6.11 12.80
CA ALA A 67 2.45 7.53 13.12
C ALA A 67 2.63 8.45 11.90
N ASP A 68 3.28 7.97 10.84
CA ASP A 68 3.59 8.77 9.65
C ASP A 68 2.68 8.48 8.47
N ARG A 69 1.62 7.69 8.67
CA ARG A 69 0.72 7.27 7.58
C ARG A 69 -0.43 8.22 7.30
N THR A 70 -0.77 9.11 8.23
CA THR A 70 -1.99 9.93 8.17
C THR A 70 -2.15 10.69 6.85
N ASP A 71 -1.14 11.46 6.45
CA ASP A 71 -1.24 12.26 5.24
C ASP A 71 -1.23 11.40 3.97
N ILE A 72 -0.46 10.32 3.99
CA ILE A 72 -0.41 9.37 2.86
C ILE A 72 -1.78 8.72 2.66
N LEU A 73 -2.42 8.28 3.74
CA LEU A 73 -3.75 7.66 3.67
C LEU A 73 -4.80 8.67 3.19
N ARG A 74 -4.71 9.93 3.64
CA ARG A 74 -5.62 10.99 3.17
C ARG A 74 -5.49 11.20 1.66
N GLN A 75 -4.26 11.32 1.16
CA GLN A 75 -4.02 11.51 -0.26
C GLN A 75 -4.42 10.28 -1.08
N TYR A 76 -4.21 9.09 -0.52
CA TYR A 76 -4.64 7.86 -1.16
C TYR A 76 -6.16 7.84 -1.34
N LEU A 77 -6.93 8.22 -0.32
CA LEU A 77 -8.38 8.31 -0.42
C LEU A 77 -8.83 9.41 -1.38
N ARG A 78 -8.14 10.54 -1.45
CA ARG A 78 -8.45 11.57 -2.44
C ARG A 78 -8.31 11.05 -3.86
N ARG A 79 -7.30 10.24 -4.11
CA ARG A 79 -7.00 9.72 -5.45
C ARG A 79 -7.87 8.52 -5.82
N TRP A 80 -8.13 7.62 -4.87
CA TRP A 80 -8.71 6.30 -5.14
C TRP A 80 -10.02 6.03 -4.40
N LYS A 81 -10.72 7.06 -3.93
CA LYS A 81 -11.93 6.93 -3.12
C LYS A 81 -12.96 5.97 -3.70
N PHE A 82 -13.22 6.03 -5.00
CA PHE A 82 -14.26 5.22 -5.62
C PHE A 82 -13.90 3.74 -5.68
N GLU A 83 -12.60 3.44 -5.70
CA GLU A 83 -12.12 2.06 -5.78
C GLU A 83 -11.94 1.43 -4.41
N VAL A 84 -11.52 2.20 -3.42
CA VAL A 84 -11.09 1.65 -2.12
C VAL A 84 -11.83 2.22 -0.91
N GLY A 85 -12.67 3.24 -1.09
CA GLY A 85 -13.32 3.94 0.04
C GLY A 85 -14.08 3.01 0.97
N MET A 86 -14.64 1.93 0.45
CA MET A 86 -15.40 0.95 1.23
C MET A 86 -14.56 0.25 2.31
N PHE A 87 -13.25 0.25 2.18
CA PHE A 87 -12.34 -0.39 3.15
C PHE A 87 -11.91 0.56 4.28
N PHE A 88 -12.30 1.84 4.21
CA PHE A 88 -11.94 2.87 5.18
C PHE A 88 -13.21 3.31 5.93
N GLU A 89 -13.72 2.43 6.77
CA GLU A 89 -14.98 2.64 7.48
C GLU A 89 -15.00 3.95 8.27
N GLY A 90 -15.98 4.81 7.94
CA GLY A 90 -16.20 6.06 8.64
C GLY A 90 -15.14 7.13 8.39
N VAL A 91 -14.16 6.87 7.55
CA VAL A 91 -13.08 7.81 7.23
C VAL A 91 -13.11 8.15 5.76
N GLY A 92 -13.08 9.44 5.44
CA GLY A 92 -13.04 9.95 4.08
C GLY A 92 -11.92 10.98 3.92
N PRO A 93 -11.75 11.53 2.71
CA PRO A 93 -10.66 12.49 2.43
C PRO A 93 -10.68 13.73 3.33
N ASP A 94 -11.86 14.11 3.84
CA ASP A 94 -12.03 15.29 4.67
C ASP A 94 -12.06 14.99 6.17
N SER A 95 -11.78 13.75 6.56
CA SER A 95 -11.71 13.35 7.96
C SER A 95 -10.53 14.01 8.67
N SER A 96 -10.63 14.13 10.00
CA SER A 96 -9.57 14.75 10.82
C SER A 96 -8.32 13.88 10.91
N ASP A 97 -7.22 14.49 11.35
CA ASP A 97 -5.98 13.77 11.59
C ASP A 97 -6.16 12.68 12.66
N GLU A 98 -6.96 12.96 13.70
CA GLU A 98 -7.26 11.97 14.74
C GLU A 98 -8.02 10.76 14.19
N GLU A 99 -8.96 11.01 13.28
CA GLU A 99 -9.72 9.92 12.65
C GLU A 99 -8.81 9.03 11.79
N PHE A 100 -7.90 9.63 11.03
CA PHE A 100 -6.91 8.88 10.27
C PHE A 100 -5.93 8.14 11.18
N ALA A 101 -5.47 8.77 12.24
CA ALA A 101 -4.56 8.14 13.19
C ALA A 101 -5.19 6.91 13.83
N ALA A 102 -6.48 6.95 14.11
CA ALA A 102 -7.20 5.84 14.73
C ALA A 102 -7.24 4.58 13.84
N ILE A 103 -7.17 4.73 12.52
CA ILE A 103 -7.25 3.61 11.58
C ILE A 103 -5.91 3.29 10.91
N ALA A 104 -4.89 4.11 11.14
CA ALA A 104 -3.61 3.98 10.42
C ALA A 104 -2.94 2.62 10.61
N GLY A 105 -3.05 2.02 11.78
CA GLY A 105 -2.49 0.69 12.06
C GLY A 105 -3.14 -0.43 11.26
N ARG A 106 -4.33 -0.21 10.73
CA ARG A 106 -5.08 -1.21 9.95
C ARG A 106 -4.72 -1.21 8.47
N HIS A 107 -3.99 -0.21 8.01
CA HIS A 107 -3.69 -0.03 6.60
C HIS A 107 -2.20 0.14 6.39
N PRO A 108 -1.46 -0.96 6.20
CA PRO A 108 -0.03 -0.89 5.91
C PRO A 108 0.27 -0.02 4.70
N VAL A 109 1.34 0.76 4.83
CA VAL A 109 1.82 1.67 3.78
C VAL A 109 3.30 1.42 3.57
N PHE A 110 3.72 1.36 2.32
CA PHE A 110 5.13 1.22 1.94
C PHE A 110 5.53 2.30 0.96
N SER A 111 6.71 2.88 1.14
CA SER A 111 7.33 3.68 0.10
C SER A 111 8.15 2.78 -0.81
N LEU A 112 8.22 3.11 -2.10
CA LEU A 112 8.99 2.34 -3.09
C LEU A 112 10.25 3.09 -3.50
N SER A 113 11.32 2.36 -3.62
CA SER A 113 12.59 2.87 -4.15
C SER A 113 13.19 1.94 -5.20
#